data_f9519a0815deb943bc8b82e4fb94cbca
#
_entry.id   f9519a0815deb943bc8b82e4fb94cbca
#
_cell.length_a   1.000
_cell.length_b   1.000
_cell.length_c   1.000
_cell.angle_alpha   90.00
_cell.angle_beta   90.00
_cell.angle_gamma   90.00
#
_symmetry.space_group_name_H-M   'P 1'
#
loop_
_entity.id
_entity.type
_entity.pdbx_description
1 polymer ?
#
loop_
_entity_poly.entity_id
_entity_poly.type
_entity_poly.pdbx_seq_one_letter_code
_entity_poly.pdbx_strand_id
1 'polypeptide(L)' 'GICDGDIVNVQKQKVVRNGDIVVAMTDEGEVTLKTFYKEKDHIRLQPENDFLDPIILPNVTILGKAIGLYRKI' A
#
# COMPACT_ATOMS: atom_id res chain seq x y z
N GLY A 1 -4.94 -8.77 7.79
CA GLY A 1 -4.72 -7.33 7.70
C GLY A 1 -3.67 -6.84 8.67
N ILE A 2 -3.35 -5.59 8.55
CA ILE A 2 -2.40 -4.91 9.42
C ILE A 2 -3.16 -4.20 10.53
N CYS A 3 -2.83 -4.52 11.78
CA CYS A 3 -3.51 -3.99 12.95
C CYS A 3 -2.58 -3.06 13.73
N ASP A 4 -3.16 -2.24 14.60
CA ASP A 4 -2.39 -1.40 15.51
C ASP A 4 -1.44 -2.27 16.35
N GLY A 5 -0.20 -1.84 16.48
CA GLY A 5 0.82 -2.58 17.20
C GLY A 5 1.58 -3.59 16.36
N ASP A 6 1.17 -3.83 15.12
CA ASP A 6 1.94 -4.66 14.20
C ASP A 6 3.20 -3.92 13.75
N ILE A 7 4.27 -4.69 13.52
CA ILE A 7 5.52 -4.16 13.01
C ILE A 7 5.65 -4.61 11.56
N VAL A 8 5.81 -3.66 10.67
CA VAL A 8 5.94 -3.92 9.22
C VAL A 8 7.36 -3.60 8.78
N ASN A 9 8.03 -4.59 8.20
CA ASN A 9 9.30 -4.37 7.52
C ASN A 9 9.04 -3.88 6.11
N VAL A 10 9.66 -2.78 5.74
CA VAL A 10 9.50 -2.17 4.42
C VAL A 10 10.83 -2.13 3.71
N GLN A 11 10.87 -2.67 2.49
CA GLN A 11 12.01 -2.58 1.62
C GLN A 11 11.81 -1.38 0.68
N LYS A 12 12.81 -0.52 0.59
CA LYS A 12 12.78 0.61 -0.32
C LYS A 12 12.87 0.10 -1.75
N GLN A 13 11.79 0.26 -2.50
CA GLN A 13 11.67 -0.31 -3.83
C GLN A 13 10.57 0.43 -4.57
N LYS A 14 10.80 0.72 -5.86
CA LYS A 14 9.86 1.48 -6.69
C LYS A 14 9.04 0.61 -7.62
N VAL A 15 9.52 -0.57 -7.95
CA VAL A 15 8.81 -1.49 -8.83
C VAL A 15 8.09 -2.53 -7.98
N VAL A 16 6.78 -2.60 -8.12
CA VAL A 16 5.91 -3.49 -7.34
C VAL A 16 4.95 -4.23 -8.27
N ARG A 17 4.35 -5.29 -7.76
CA ARG A 17 3.42 -6.13 -8.49
C ARG A 17 2.03 -6.05 -7.88
N ASN A 18 1.03 -6.43 -8.66
CA ASN A 18 -0.34 -6.53 -8.16
C ASN A 18 -0.40 -7.47 -6.96
N GLY A 19 -1.08 -7.03 -5.91
CA GLY A 19 -1.20 -7.78 -4.68
C GLY A 19 -0.13 -7.45 -3.63
N ASP A 20 0.90 -6.69 -4.00
CA ASP A 20 1.90 -6.26 -3.03
C ASP A 20 1.33 -5.22 -2.08
N ILE A 21 1.72 -5.31 -0.80
CA ILE A 21 1.42 -4.25 0.16
C ILE A 21 2.53 -3.21 0.05
N VAL A 22 2.14 -1.97 -0.24
CA VAL A 22 3.09 -0.90 -0.52
C VAL A 22 2.91 0.27 0.42
N VAL A 23 4.00 0.99 0.64
CA VAL A 23 3.96 2.33 1.22
C VAL A 23 3.96 3.30 0.04
N ALA A 24 2.89 4.06 -0.09
CA ALA A 24 2.69 4.95 -1.22
C ALA A 24 2.42 6.37 -0.75
N MET A 25 2.80 7.34 -1.57
CA MET A 25 2.51 8.74 -1.33
C MET A 25 1.62 9.27 -2.44
N THR A 26 0.51 9.90 -2.04
CA THR A 26 -0.42 10.53 -2.97
C THR A 26 0.09 11.89 -3.41
N ASP A 27 -0.55 12.47 -4.44
CA ASP A 27 -0.21 13.81 -4.92
C ASP A 27 -0.38 14.89 -3.86
N GLU A 28 -1.23 14.62 -2.87
CA GLU A 28 -1.45 15.53 -1.74
C GLU A 28 -0.38 15.40 -0.66
N GLY A 29 0.60 14.51 -0.86
CA GLY A 29 1.66 14.27 0.11
C GLY A 29 1.27 13.35 1.25
N GLU A 30 0.13 12.68 1.15
CA GLU A 30 -0.32 11.73 2.15
C GLU A 30 0.37 10.37 1.94
N VAL A 31 0.92 9.82 3.01
CA VAL A 31 1.57 8.50 2.99
C VAL A 31 0.59 7.46 3.52
N THR A 32 0.47 6.36 2.81
CA THR A 32 -0.48 5.30 3.15
C THR A 32 0.12 3.93 2.90
N LEU A 33 -0.35 2.93 3.65
CA LEU A 33 0.04 1.53 3.49
C LEU A 33 -1.19 0.77 2.97
N LYS A 34 -1.13 0.32 1.73
CA LYS A 34 -2.26 -0.29 1.04
C LYS A 34 -1.80 -1.42 0.12
N THR A 35 -2.72 -2.25 -0.31
CA THR A 35 -2.47 -3.25 -1.34
C THR A 35 -2.54 -2.59 -2.72
N PHE A 36 -1.52 -2.83 -3.52
CA PHE A 36 -1.36 -2.20 -4.82
C PHE A 36 -1.95 -3.06 -5.92
N TYR A 37 -2.68 -2.42 -6.84
CA TYR A 37 -3.13 -3.03 -8.09
C TYR A 37 -3.00 -2.03 -9.21
N LYS A 38 -2.30 -2.41 -10.28
CA LYS A 38 -2.26 -1.61 -11.50
C LYS A 38 -3.35 -2.09 -12.44
N GLU A 39 -4.32 -1.24 -12.65
CA GLU A 39 -5.40 -1.47 -13.61
C GLU A 39 -5.01 -0.87 -14.96
N LYS A 40 -5.89 -1.03 -15.96
CA LYS A 40 -5.60 -0.60 -17.33
C LYS A 40 -5.24 0.89 -17.43
N ASP A 41 -6.03 1.75 -16.78
CA ASP A 41 -5.92 3.20 -16.92
C ASP A 41 -5.59 3.92 -15.60
N HIS A 42 -5.43 3.18 -14.51
CA HIS A 42 -5.28 3.80 -13.20
C HIS A 42 -4.60 2.84 -12.24
N ILE A 43 -4.30 3.35 -11.06
CA ILE A 43 -3.79 2.57 -9.94
C ILE A 43 -4.88 2.52 -8.88
N ARG A 44 -5.13 1.33 -8.36
CA ARG A 44 -6.05 1.11 -7.26
C ARG A 44 -5.26 0.73 -6.02
N LEU A 45 -5.43 1.50 -4.96
CA LEU A 45 -4.87 1.21 -3.65
C LEU A 45 -6.01 0.69 -2.77
N GLN A 46 -5.96 -0.60 -2.46
CA GLN A 46 -7.03 -1.27 -1.75
C GLN A 46 -6.74 -1.28 -0.25
N PRO A 47 -7.63 -0.71 0.58
CA PRO A 47 -7.49 -0.81 2.03
C PRO A 47 -7.74 -2.24 2.51
N GLU A 48 -7.17 -2.58 3.66
CA GLU A 48 -7.39 -3.88 4.27
C GLU A 48 -8.81 -4.04 4.82
N ASN A 49 -9.47 -2.95 5.12
CA ASN A 49 -10.83 -2.96 5.62
C ASN A 49 -11.81 -2.90 4.44
N ASP A 50 -12.60 -3.95 4.25
CA ASP A 50 -13.56 -4.07 3.14
C ASP A 50 -14.67 -3.01 3.17
N PHE A 51 -14.87 -2.36 4.31
CA PHE A 51 -15.87 -1.29 4.43
C PHE A 51 -15.35 0.06 3.93
N LEU A 52 -14.05 0.16 3.64
CA LEU A 52 -13.48 1.37 3.07
C LEU A 52 -13.38 1.25 1.56
N ASP A 53 -13.64 2.37 0.88
CA ASP A 53 -13.53 2.41 -0.57
C ASP A 53 -12.06 2.39 -1.01
N PRO A 54 -11.75 1.75 -2.14
CA PRO A 54 -10.40 1.82 -2.69
C PRO A 54 -10.08 3.23 -3.16
N ILE A 55 -8.79 3.58 -3.13
CA ILE A 55 -8.28 4.84 -3.66
C ILE A 55 -7.90 4.61 -5.11
N ILE A 56 -8.51 5.39 -6.01
CA ILE A 56 -8.26 5.30 -7.45
C ILE A 56 -7.46 6.53 -7.88
N LEU A 57 -6.28 6.30 -8.45
CA LEU A 57 -5.35 7.37 -8.82
C LEU A 57 -4.80 7.12 -10.22
N PRO A 58 -4.54 8.19 -11.03
CA PRO A 58 -3.85 8.02 -12.31
C PRO A 58 -2.40 7.57 -12.09
N ASN A 59 -1.78 8.05 -11.03
CA ASN A 59 -0.41 7.77 -10.64
C ASN A 59 -0.26 7.76 -9.14
N VAL A 60 0.80 7.11 -8.67
CA VAL A 60 1.17 7.13 -7.26
C VAL A 60 2.69 6.97 -7.15
N THR A 61 3.28 7.59 -6.14
CA THR A 61 4.69 7.41 -5.83
C THR A 61 4.84 6.24 -4.86
N ILE A 62 5.56 5.21 -5.27
CA ILE A 62 5.84 4.07 -4.42
C ILE A 62 7.11 4.36 -3.62
N LEU A 63 7.01 4.35 -2.31
CA LEU A 63 8.13 4.56 -1.41
C LEU A 63 8.79 3.24 -1.00
N GLY A 64 8.01 2.17 -0.94
CA GLY A 64 8.54 0.88 -0.57
C GLY A 64 7.49 -0.23 -0.62
N LYS A 65 7.95 -1.45 -0.41
CA LYS A 65 7.13 -2.65 -0.37
C LYS A 65 7.25 -3.30 1.00
N ALA A 66 6.15 -3.72 1.57
CA ALA A 66 6.16 -4.49 2.82
C ALA A 66 6.66 -5.91 2.52
N ILE A 67 7.72 -6.33 3.20
CA ILE A 67 8.35 -7.64 3.01
C ILE A 67 8.17 -8.57 4.19
N GLY A 68 7.64 -8.06 5.29
CA GLY A 68 7.38 -8.85 6.47
C GLY A 68 6.45 -8.13 7.41
N LEU A 69 5.68 -8.91 8.16
CA LEU A 69 4.75 -8.38 9.16
C LEU A 69 4.98 -9.14 10.47
N TYR A 70 5.26 -8.40 11.52
CA TYR A 70 5.43 -8.95 12.85
C TYR A 70 4.32 -8.45 13.76
N ARG A 71 3.63 -9.35 14.40
CA ARG A 71 2.57 -9.00 15.34
C ARG A 71 3.11 -8.96 16.74
N LYS A 72 2.73 -7.94 17.47
CA LYS A 72 3.04 -7.77 18.86
C LYS A 72 2.12 -8.69 19.68
N ILE A 73 2.72 -9.54 20.45
CA ILE A 73 2.01 -10.50 21.29
C ILE A 73 1.77 -9.89 22.68
#